data_d5a290ee71cc91a5bad403bb289ecca4
#
_entry.id   d5a290ee71cc91a5bad403bb289ecca4
#
_cell.length_a   1.000
_cell.length_b   1.000
_cell.length_c   1.000
_cell.angle_alpha   90.00
_cell.angle_beta   90.00
_cell.angle_gamma   90.00
#
_symmetry.space_group_name_H-M   'P 1'
#
loop_
_entity.id
_entity.type
_entity.pdbx_description
1 polymer ?
#
loop_
_entity_poly.entity_id
_entity_poly.type
_entity_poly.pdbx_seq_one_letter_code
_entity_poly.pdbx_strand_id
1 'polypeptide(L)'
;MIYAVELVGSGSVTRIVHDDGFGGTVTVSEPRPGWNTTLVLPPGSTIGLRGQAGLAEGRFRVYLDARSPVLPPIVRIQDCTATACDLEIPRETLP
;
A
#
# COMPACT_ATOMS: atom_id res chain seq x y z
N MET A 1 -11.47 -1.69 3.35
CA MET A 1 -10.08 -1.99 2.93
C MET A 1 -9.42 -0.72 2.43
N ILE A 2 -8.30 -0.38 3.00
CA ILE A 2 -7.55 0.83 2.65
C ILE A 2 -6.13 0.43 2.23
N TYR A 3 -5.69 0.91 1.08
CA TYR A 3 -4.28 0.98 0.69
C TYR A 3 -3.81 2.40 0.86
N ALA A 4 -2.62 2.60 1.43
CA ALA A 4 -2.09 3.94 1.60
C ALA A 4 -0.56 3.97 1.60
N VAL A 5 -0.04 5.15 1.29
CA VAL A 5 1.39 5.44 1.41
C VAL A 5 1.58 6.72 2.19
N GLU A 6 2.72 6.82 2.86
CA GLU A 6 3.14 8.01 3.60
C GLU A 6 4.62 8.29 3.32
N LEU A 7 4.93 9.52 3.04
CA LEU A 7 6.30 10.00 2.90
C LEU A 7 6.50 11.15 3.88
N VAL A 8 7.42 10.95 4.82
CA VAL A 8 7.82 11.96 5.81
C VAL A 8 9.22 12.41 5.47
N GLY A 9 9.43 13.72 5.37
CA GLY A 9 10.69 14.30 4.96
C GLY A 9 10.64 14.78 3.52
N SER A 10 11.71 14.58 2.75
CA SER A 10 11.79 15.01 1.35
C SER A 10 12.06 13.85 0.41
N GLY A 11 11.42 13.91 -0.75
CA GLY A 11 11.49 12.88 -1.77
C GLY A 11 10.19 12.82 -2.57
N SER A 12 10.02 11.76 -3.33
CA SER A 12 8.81 11.55 -4.12
C SER A 12 8.45 10.07 -4.23
N VAL A 13 7.14 9.81 -4.23
CA VAL A 13 6.63 8.47 -4.52
C VAL A 13 6.53 8.34 -6.03
N THR A 14 7.19 7.33 -6.59
CA THR A 14 7.28 7.17 -8.04
C THR A 14 6.17 6.29 -8.60
N ARG A 15 5.80 5.23 -7.88
CA ARG A 15 4.79 4.29 -8.35
C ARG A 15 4.18 3.49 -7.21
N ILE A 16 2.90 3.20 -7.34
CA ILE A 16 2.19 2.25 -6.48
C ILE A 16 1.50 1.24 -7.38
N VAL A 17 1.55 -0.04 -6.99
CA VAL A 17 0.77 -1.11 -7.61
C VAL A 17 0.01 -1.82 -6.50
N HIS A 18 -1.30 -1.95 -6.64
CA HIS A 18 -2.11 -2.67 -5.67
C HIS A 18 -3.09 -3.61 -6.36
N ASP A 19 -3.46 -4.67 -5.66
CA ASP A 19 -4.52 -5.56 -6.14
C ASP A 19 -5.87 -4.86 -6.07
N ASP A 20 -6.74 -5.14 -7.05
CA ASP A 20 -8.10 -4.62 -7.09
C ASP A 20 -9.12 -5.51 -6.37
N GLY A 21 -8.68 -6.69 -5.92
CA GLY A 21 -9.53 -7.68 -5.27
C GLY A 21 -10.24 -8.64 -6.23
N PHE A 22 -10.12 -8.43 -7.54
CA PHE A 22 -10.81 -9.21 -8.58
C PHE A 22 -9.85 -9.90 -9.54
N GLY A 23 -8.62 -10.16 -9.09
CA GLY A 23 -7.60 -10.84 -9.88
C GLY A 23 -6.74 -9.92 -10.73
N GLY A 24 -6.99 -8.63 -10.74
CA GLY A 24 -6.23 -7.62 -11.45
C GLY A 24 -5.42 -6.72 -10.53
N THR A 25 -4.65 -5.82 -11.12
CA THR A 25 -3.87 -4.82 -10.41
C THR A 25 -4.15 -3.42 -10.96
N VAL A 26 -3.96 -2.43 -10.10
CA VAL A 26 -4.03 -1.01 -10.46
C VAL A 26 -2.66 -0.40 -10.23
N THR A 27 -2.16 0.33 -11.23
CA THR A 27 -0.91 1.07 -11.15
C THR A 27 -1.21 2.55 -11.05
N VAL A 28 -0.63 3.22 -10.05
CA VAL A 28 -0.72 4.66 -9.87
C VAL A 28 0.68 5.24 -10.06
N SER A 29 0.84 6.09 -11.07
CA SER A 29 2.12 6.74 -11.37
C SER A 29 2.19 8.09 -10.66
N GLU A 30 3.33 8.34 -9.99
CA GLU A 30 3.61 9.61 -9.31
C GLU A 30 2.48 10.07 -8.38
N PRO A 31 1.99 9.21 -7.45
CA PRO A 31 0.93 9.60 -6.54
C PRO A 31 1.41 10.69 -5.57
N ARG A 32 0.45 11.38 -4.96
CA ARG A 32 0.76 12.33 -3.89
C ARG A 32 1.37 11.60 -2.68
N PRO A 33 2.23 12.25 -1.87
CA PRO A 33 2.85 11.61 -0.70
C PRO A 33 1.89 11.01 0.33
N GLY A 34 0.68 11.51 0.41
CA GLY A 34 -0.39 10.99 1.29
C GLY A 34 -1.46 10.21 0.54
N TRP A 35 -1.14 9.66 -0.63
CA TRP A 35 -2.09 8.91 -1.43
C TRP A 35 -2.71 7.75 -0.64
N ASN A 36 -4.02 7.59 -0.80
CA ASN A 36 -4.73 6.44 -0.26
C ASN A 36 -5.94 6.12 -1.14
N THR A 37 -6.41 4.89 -1.05
CA THR A 37 -7.65 4.47 -1.69
C THR A 37 -8.41 3.50 -0.79
N THR A 38 -9.72 3.57 -0.84
CA THR A 38 -10.62 2.69 -0.09
C THR A 38 -11.37 1.81 -1.06
N LEU A 39 -11.38 0.50 -0.80
CA LEU A 39 -12.09 -0.50 -1.58
C LEU A 39 -13.04 -1.29 -0.68
N VAL A 40 -14.19 -1.67 -1.21
CA VAL A 40 -15.11 -2.61 -0.57
C VAL A 40 -14.95 -3.94 -1.30
N LEU A 41 -14.40 -4.94 -0.59
CA LEU A 41 -14.05 -6.23 -1.18
C LEU A 41 -14.78 -7.37 -0.48
N PRO A 42 -15.28 -8.37 -1.24
CA PRO A 42 -15.89 -9.56 -0.65
C PRO A 42 -14.84 -10.46 0.00
N PRO A 43 -15.27 -11.37 0.91
CA PRO A 43 -14.39 -12.44 1.41
C PRO A 43 -13.77 -13.24 0.26
N GLY A 44 -12.55 -13.71 0.44
CA GLY A 44 -11.80 -14.43 -0.58
C GLY A 44 -11.05 -13.57 -1.58
N SER A 45 -11.19 -12.25 -1.51
CA SER A 45 -10.43 -11.33 -2.37
C SER A 45 -8.93 -11.40 -2.05
N THR A 46 -8.10 -11.29 -3.09
CA THR A 46 -6.66 -11.16 -2.93
C THR A 46 -6.28 -9.71 -2.77
N ILE A 47 -5.45 -9.42 -1.77
CA ILE A 47 -4.95 -8.07 -1.49
C ILE A 47 -3.44 -8.05 -1.46
N GLY A 48 -2.84 -6.95 -1.89
CA GLY A 48 -1.40 -6.74 -1.87
C GLY A 48 -1.05 -5.35 -2.37
N LEU A 49 0.13 -4.86 -1.97
CA LEU A 49 0.55 -3.49 -2.25
C LEU A 49 2.06 -3.45 -2.47
N ARG A 50 2.48 -2.75 -3.51
CA ARG A 50 3.88 -2.43 -3.76
C ARG A 50 4.02 -0.94 -3.98
N GLY A 51 5.02 -0.33 -3.33
CA GLY A 51 5.30 1.08 -3.48
C GLY A 51 6.78 1.33 -3.74
N GLN A 52 7.05 2.26 -4.65
CA GLN A 52 8.40 2.69 -4.99
C GLN A 52 8.52 4.20 -4.78
N ALA A 53 9.63 4.61 -4.16
CA ALA A 53 9.88 6.01 -3.85
C ALA A 53 11.37 6.31 -3.87
N GLY A 54 11.72 7.57 -4.13
CA GLY A 54 13.05 8.10 -3.91
C GLY A 54 13.02 9.04 -2.71
N LEU A 55 13.95 8.86 -1.76
CA LEU A 55 14.08 9.70 -0.58
C LEU A 55 15.37 10.50 -0.64
N ALA A 56 15.29 11.82 -0.43
CA ALA A 56 16.45 12.63 -0.08
C ALA A 56 16.68 12.57 1.43
N GLU A 57 15.60 12.57 2.20
CA GLU A 57 15.59 12.56 3.65
C GLU A 57 14.26 12.02 4.17
N GLY A 58 14.27 11.31 5.29
CA GLY A 58 13.04 10.88 5.97
C GLY A 58 12.69 9.41 5.78
N ARG A 59 11.40 9.12 5.63
CA ARG A 59 10.86 7.77 5.63
C ARG A 59 9.72 7.62 4.61
N PHE A 60 9.73 6.50 3.90
CA PHE A 60 8.61 6.05 3.08
C PHE A 60 7.93 4.85 3.73
N ARG A 61 6.61 4.89 3.79
CA ARG A 61 5.78 3.81 4.36
C ARG A 61 4.70 3.42 3.39
N VAL A 62 4.49 2.11 3.24
CA VAL A 62 3.29 1.55 2.61
C VAL A 62 2.50 0.78 3.65
N TYR A 63 1.17 0.87 3.62
CA TYR A 63 0.34 0.09 4.52
C TYR A 63 -1.00 -0.29 3.89
N LEU A 64 -1.55 -1.40 4.38
CA LEU A 64 -2.92 -1.78 4.12
C LEU A 64 -3.64 -2.07 5.44
N ASP A 65 -4.92 -1.77 5.44
CA ASP A 65 -5.82 -1.97 6.59
C ASP A 65 -7.13 -2.55 6.05
N ALA A 66 -7.34 -3.84 6.32
CA ALA A 66 -8.55 -4.56 5.91
C ALA A 66 -9.40 -4.86 7.13
N ARG A 67 -10.60 -4.31 7.19
CA ARG A 67 -11.52 -4.45 8.32
C ARG A 67 -12.82 -5.12 7.92
N SER A 68 -13.32 -5.97 8.80
CA SER A 68 -14.63 -6.62 8.71
C SER A 68 -15.35 -6.48 10.05
N PRO A 69 -16.70 -6.34 10.06
CA PRO A 69 -17.43 -6.27 11.33
C PRO A 69 -17.39 -7.56 12.15
N VAL A 70 -17.00 -8.69 11.55
CA VAL A 70 -17.04 -10.01 12.21
C VAL A 70 -15.66 -10.64 12.42
N LEU A 71 -14.60 -10.07 11.86
CA LEU A 71 -13.25 -10.60 11.91
C LEU A 71 -12.25 -9.57 12.43
N PRO A 72 -11.14 -10.00 13.05
CA PRO A 72 -10.07 -9.07 13.41
C PRO A 72 -9.53 -8.33 12.19
N PRO A 73 -9.14 -7.05 12.33
CA PRO A 73 -8.54 -6.31 11.24
C PRO A 73 -7.20 -6.92 10.80
N ILE A 74 -6.93 -6.88 9.50
CA ILE A 74 -5.63 -7.22 8.94
C ILE A 74 -4.91 -5.91 8.67
N VAL A 75 -3.80 -5.69 9.35
CA VAL A 75 -2.97 -4.49 9.18
C VAL A 75 -1.56 -4.93 8.80
N ARG A 76 -1.04 -4.41 7.69
CA ARG A 76 0.32 -4.67 7.23
C ARG A 76 1.01 -3.35 6.93
N ILE A 77 2.24 -3.22 7.41
CA ILE A 77 3.05 -2.01 7.28
C ILE A 77 4.47 -2.38 6.87
N GLN A 78 5.03 -1.64 5.93
CA GLN A 78 6.45 -1.70 5.56
C GLN A 78 7.03 -0.30 5.51
N ASP A 79 8.23 -0.12 6.04
CA ASP A 79 8.94 1.16 6.08
C ASP A 79 10.30 1.06 5.38
N CYS A 80 10.72 2.17 4.80
CA CYS A 80 12.03 2.32 4.16
C CYS A 80 12.61 3.70 4.46
N THR A 81 13.90 3.73 4.80
CA THR A 81 14.66 4.97 5.01
C THR A 81 15.84 5.13 4.05
N ALA A 82 15.99 4.23 3.09
CA ALA A 82 17.02 4.29 2.07
C ALA A 82 16.70 5.33 1.00
N THR A 83 17.68 5.73 0.21
CA THR A 83 17.49 6.70 -0.88
C THR A 83 16.62 6.16 -2.01
N ALA A 84 16.65 4.85 -2.25
CA ALA A 84 15.77 4.18 -3.19
C ALA A 84 14.93 3.15 -2.43
N CYS A 85 13.63 3.33 -2.44
CA CYS A 85 12.69 2.46 -1.74
C CYS A 85 11.87 1.62 -2.72
N ASP A 86 11.77 0.34 -2.45
CA ASP A 86 10.90 -0.61 -3.14
C ASP A 86 10.31 -1.54 -2.09
N LEU A 87 9.13 -1.21 -1.62
CA LEU A 87 8.46 -1.92 -0.55
C LEU A 87 7.32 -2.77 -1.10
N GLU A 88 7.22 -3.99 -0.60
CA GLU A 88 6.14 -4.90 -0.98
C GLU A 88 5.46 -5.47 0.27
N ILE A 89 4.14 -5.34 0.30
CA ILE A 89 3.28 -6.11 1.20
C ILE A 89 2.81 -7.30 0.38
N PRO A 90 3.24 -8.53 0.72
CA PRO A 90 2.92 -9.73 -0.07
C PRO A 90 1.42 -9.94 -0.22
N ARG A 91 1.02 -10.54 -1.31
CA ARG A 91 -0.38 -10.91 -1.54
C ARG A 91 -0.85 -11.88 -0.49
N GLU A 92 -2.08 -11.65 -0.01
CA GLU A 92 -2.78 -12.56 0.88
C GLU A 92 -4.27 -12.56 0.54
N THR A 93 -4.94 -13.63 0.92
CA THR A 93 -6.37 -13.79 0.67
C THR A 93 -7.15 -13.38 1.92
N LEU A 94 -8.17 -12.55 1.74
CA LEU A 94 -9.09 -12.16 2.81
C LEU A 94 -9.90 -13.38 3.26
N PRO A 95 -10.04 -13.57 4.59
CA PRO A 95 -10.87 -14.65 5.13
C PRO A 95 -12.36 -14.48 4.82
#